data_0253a42c67e3aad57e314e22b69328f3
#
_entry.id   0253a42c67e3aad57e314e22b69328f3
#
_cell.length_a   1.000
_cell.length_b   1.000
_cell.length_c   1.000
_cell.angle_alpha   90.00
_cell.angle_beta   90.00
_cell.angle_gamma   90.00
#
_symmetry.space_group_name_H-M   'P 1'
#
loop_
_entity.id
_entity.type
_entity.pdbx_description
1 polymer ?
#
loop_
_entity_poly.entity_id
_entity_poly.type
_entity_poly.pdbx_seq_one_letter_code
_entity_poly.pdbx_strand_id
1 'polypeptide(L)'
;GVKIDKQFIKDLIVLIIGVGFYILSVRLFVIPNYLASNGIAGFSVFVDFVFGINPALTFFVVNIPLFLFGWKLLSRRELLLSIPGAAAMSLWMLIYEAMGIDGFQFSQIIFAGISDGILSGIGAGLVVVSEGTFGGSILLSRIMEDRWEFTIDRVLFGIDVVVMGLSLITYLAFPNFAVTLLSCYIFSKVTRFIGRKDYRDKVLDKLYFNMFRRERSKEERDS
;
A
#
# COMPACT_ATOMS: atom_id res chain seq x y z
N GLY A 1 19.33 -13.45 16.02
CA GLY A 1 18.66 -12.15 16.16
C GLY A 1 18.71 -11.38 14.86
N VAL A 2 17.65 -10.66 14.52
CA VAL A 2 17.65 -9.76 13.36
C VAL A 2 18.59 -8.60 13.68
N LYS A 3 19.61 -8.39 12.88
CA LYS A 3 20.48 -7.22 13.03
C LYS A 3 19.72 -6.00 12.51
N ILE A 4 19.57 -4.99 13.35
CA ILE A 4 19.14 -3.66 12.95
C ILE A 4 20.35 -2.99 12.33
N ASP A 5 20.57 -3.23 11.07
CA ASP A 5 21.64 -2.65 10.28
C ASP A 5 21.15 -1.43 9.46
N LYS A 6 22.07 -0.77 8.76
CA LYS A 6 21.72 0.37 7.90
C LYS A 6 20.68 -0.01 6.81
N GLN A 7 20.70 -1.24 6.35
CA GLN A 7 19.76 -1.73 5.33
C GLN A 7 18.35 -1.87 5.92
N PHE A 8 18.21 -2.35 7.15
CA PHE A 8 16.91 -2.44 7.82
C PHE A 8 16.27 -1.06 7.98
N ILE A 9 17.04 -0.04 8.38
CA ILE A 9 16.55 1.33 8.52
C ILE A 9 16.11 1.90 7.16
N LYS A 10 16.86 1.65 6.10
CA LYS A 10 16.48 2.06 4.74
C LYS A 10 15.16 1.41 4.31
N ASP A 11 15.04 0.12 4.50
CA ASP A 11 13.83 -0.63 4.15
C ASP A 11 12.63 -0.12 4.93
N LEU A 12 12.80 0.18 6.22
CA LEU A 12 11.74 0.76 7.05
C LEU A 12 11.30 2.14 6.56
N ILE A 13 12.21 3.00 6.17
CA ILE A 13 11.90 4.34 5.64
C ILE A 13 11.15 4.21 4.31
N VAL A 14 11.61 3.37 3.40
CA VAL A 14 10.95 3.12 2.11
C VAL A 14 9.56 2.56 2.31
N LEU A 15 9.39 1.64 3.25
CA LEU A 15 8.11 1.07 3.62
C LEU A 15 7.12 2.14 4.10
N ILE A 16 7.52 2.97 5.03
CA ILE A 16 6.66 4.02 5.61
C ILE A 16 6.25 5.04 4.53
N ILE A 17 7.19 5.46 3.67
CA ILE A 17 6.91 6.36 2.54
C ILE A 17 5.95 5.69 1.55
N GLY A 18 6.17 4.42 1.23
CA GLY A 18 5.30 3.65 0.33
C GLY A 18 3.87 3.55 0.85
N VAL A 19 3.71 3.25 2.13
CA VAL A 19 2.38 3.25 2.79
C VAL A 19 1.74 4.63 2.72
N GLY A 20 2.51 5.69 2.94
CA GLY A 20 2.03 7.06 2.83
C GLY A 20 1.46 7.39 1.45
N PHE A 21 2.14 7.01 0.37
CA PHE A 21 1.63 7.19 -1.00
C PHE A 21 0.38 6.37 -1.28
N TYR A 22 0.33 5.14 -0.80
CA TYR A 22 -0.84 4.29 -0.97
C TYR A 22 -2.09 4.89 -0.32
N ILE A 23 -1.99 5.31 0.94
CA ILE A 23 -3.10 5.92 1.68
C ILE A 23 -3.45 7.30 1.12
N LEU A 24 -2.47 8.06 0.66
CA LEU A 24 -2.72 9.33 -0.01
C LEU A 24 -3.59 9.14 -1.26
N SER A 25 -3.33 8.10 -2.04
CA SER A 25 -4.14 7.77 -3.21
C SER A 25 -5.60 7.47 -2.83
N VAL A 26 -5.81 6.71 -1.77
CA VAL A 26 -7.17 6.41 -1.27
C VAL A 26 -7.91 7.70 -0.90
N ARG A 27 -7.26 8.60 -0.18
CA ARG A 27 -7.85 9.89 0.24
C ARG A 27 -8.10 10.84 -0.92
N LEU A 28 -7.16 10.93 -1.87
CA LEU A 28 -7.25 11.89 -2.98
C LEU A 28 -8.21 11.45 -4.09
N PHE A 29 -8.24 10.15 -4.40
CA PHE A 29 -8.88 9.68 -5.63
C PHE A 29 -10.01 8.67 -5.41
N VAL A 30 -9.91 7.80 -4.41
CA VAL A 30 -10.89 6.74 -4.21
C VAL A 30 -12.13 7.25 -3.50
N ILE A 31 -11.98 7.78 -2.30
CA ILE A 31 -13.10 8.22 -1.46
C ILE A 31 -13.92 9.34 -2.13
N PRO A 32 -13.31 10.44 -2.63
CA PRO A 32 -14.07 11.55 -3.20
C PRO A 32 -14.84 11.18 -4.48
N ASN A 33 -14.39 10.16 -5.20
CA ASN A 33 -14.96 9.75 -6.49
C ASN A 33 -15.84 8.49 -6.38
N TYR A 34 -16.14 8.03 -5.18
CA TYR A 34 -16.95 6.83 -4.93
C TYR A 34 -16.44 5.58 -5.66
N LEU A 35 -15.14 5.43 -5.75
CA LEU A 35 -14.49 4.23 -6.27
C LEU A 35 -14.28 3.22 -5.14
N ALA A 36 -14.05 1.96 -5.50
CA ALA A 36 -13.53 0.98 -4.56
C ALA A 36 -12.00 1.06 -4.54
N SER A 37 -11.40 0.75 -3.40
CA SER A 37 -9.96 0.68 -3.25
C SER A 37 -9.45 -0.73 -3.46
N ASN A 38 -8.14 -0.87 -3.53
CA ASN A 38 -7.44 -2.14 -3.71
C ASN A 38 -7.37 -2.94 -2.41
N GLY A 39 -7.40 -4.25 -2.53
CA GLY A 39 -7.05 -5.18 -1.47
C GLY A 39 -7.85 -5.00 -0.17
N ILE A 40 -7.19 -5.12 0.96
CA ILE A 40 -7.82 -4.99 2.28
C ILE A 40 -8.19 -3.54 2.62
N ALA A 41 -7.50 -2.55 2.08
CA ALA A 41 -7.98 -1.18 2.14
C ALA A 41 -9.33 -1.05 1.43
N GLY A 42 -9.52 -1.69 0.27
CA GLY A 42 -10.80 -1.79 -0.41
C GLY A 42 -11.87 -2.49 0.42
N PHE A 43 -11.53 -3.58 1.07
CA PHE A 43 -12.43 -4.24 2.00
C PHE A 43 -12.80 -3.33 3.18
N SER A 44 -11.86 -2.57 3.72
CA SER A 44 -12.13 -1.61 4.80
C SER A 44 -13.05 -0.49 4.35
N VAL A 45 -12.88 0.03 3.14
CA VAL A 45 -13.79 1.03 2.54
C VAL A 45 -15.18 0.43 2.32
N PHE A 46 -15.28 -0.79 1.82
CA PHE A 46 -16.53 -1.52 1.68
C PHE A 46 -17.27 -1.66 3.03
N VAL A 47 -16.58 -2.07 4.07
CA VAL A 47 -17.16 -2.22 5.44
C VAL A 47 -17.63 -0.87 5.99
N ASP A 48 -16.90 0.21 5.72
CA ASP A 48 -17.31 1.56 6.09
C ASP A 48 -18.62 1.97 5.39
N PHE A 49 -18.69 1.82 4.08
CA PHE A 49 -19.90 2.15 3.31
C PHE A 49 -21.14 1.34 3.70
N VAL A 50 -20.96 0.06 4.02
CA VAL A 50 -22.08 -0.84 4.32
C VAL A 50 -22.48 -0.84 5.79
N PHE A 51 -21.50 -0.78 6.70
CA PHE A 51 -21.71 -0.95 8.14
C PHE A 51 -21.35 0.27 8.97
N GLY A 52 -20.77 1.31 8.37
CA GLY A 52 -20.33 2.51 9.09
C GLY A 52 -19.17 2.28 10.06
N ILE A 53 -18.37 1.24 9.82
CA ILE A 53 -17.21 0.91 10.66
C ILE A 53 -15.98 1.63 10.14
N ASN A 54 -15.25 2.32 11.02
CA ASN A 54 -14.05 3.05 10.65
C ASN A 54 -13.03 2.13 9.93
N PRO A 55 -12.54 2.50 8.74
CA PRO A 55 -11.61 1.68 7.95
C PRO A 55 -10.34 1.30 8.71
N ALA A 56 -9.82 2.18 9.56
CA ALA A 56 -8.64 1.90 10.38
C ALA A 56 -8.85 0.72 11.34
N LEU A 57 -10.05 0.61 11.93
CA LEU A 57 -10.41 -0.51 12.80
C LEU A 57 -10.54 -1.83 12.03
N THR A 58 -11.25 -1.80 10.90
CA THR A 58 -11.41 -2.98 10.03
C THR A 58 -10.05 -3.50 9.58
N PHE A 59 -9.18 -2.59 9.15
CA PHE A 59 -7.84 -2.92 8.70
C PHE A 59 -7.03 -3.58 9.82
N PHE A 60 -7.07 -3.03 11.02
CA PHE A 60 -6.39 -3.59 12.18
C PHE A 60 -6.89 -5.02 12.50
N VAL A 61 -8.20 -5.21 12.59
CA VAL A 61 -8.82 -6.51 12.93
C VAL A 61 -8.50 -7.58 11.89
N VAL A 62 -8.58 -7.25 10.59
CA VAL A 62 -8.29 -8.21 9.50
C VAL A 62 -6.81 -8.60 9.46
N ASN A 63 -5.92 -7.70 9.85
CA ASN A 63 -4.50 -8.01 9.87
C ASN A 63 -4.09 -8.97 10.99
N ILE A 64 -4.84 -9.07 12.09
CA ILE A 64 -4.51 -10.00 13.20
C ILE A 64 -4.35 -11.44 12.72
N PRO A 65 -5.34 -12.08 12.06
CA PRO A 65 -5.18 -13.43 11.57
C PRO A 65 -4.07 -13.56 10.51
N LEU A 66 -3.90 -12.57 9.65
CA LEU A 66 -2.84 -12.59 8.64
C LEU A 66 -1.44 -12.59 9.27
N PHE A 67 -1.21 -11.80 10.31
CA PHE A 67 0.05 -11.82 11.04
C PHE A 67 0.26 -13.12 11.82
N LEU A 68 -0.79 -13.71 12.36
CA LEU A 68 -0.72 -15.02 13.03
C LEU A 68 -0.30 -16.12 12.05
N PHE A 69 -0.84 -16.13 10.85
CA PHE A 69 -0.42 -17.05 9.78
C PHE A 69 0.99 -16.73 9.28
N GLY A 70 1.28 -15.47 9.04
CA GLY A 70 2.57 -15.00 8.56
C GLY A 70 3.71 -15.26 9.54
N TRP A 71 3.42 -15.31 10.84
CA TRP A 71 4.42 -15.58 11.88
C TRP A 71 5.22 -16.86 11.67
N LYS A 72 4.58 -17.88 11.09
CA LYS A 72 5.22 -19.18 10.82
C LYS A 72 5.87 -19.25 9.43
N LEU A 73 5.46 -18.41 8.50
CA LEU A 73 5.81 -18.52 7.09
C LEU A 73 6.80 -17.44 6.64
N LEU A 74 6.78 -16.29 7.28
CA LEU A 74 7.66 -15.18 6.95
C LEU A 74 8.95 -15.20 7.79
N SER A 75 10.01 -14.63 7.25
CA SER A 75 11.23 -14.39 8.00
C SER A 75 10.98 -13.40 9.14
N ARG A 76 11.81 -13.47 10.19
CA ARG A 76 11.73 -12.50 11.30
C ARG A 76 11.92 -11.07 10.84
N ARG A 77 12.74 -10.85 9.81
CA ARG A 77 12.98 -9.53 9.24
C ARG A 77 11.72 -9.00 8.56
N GLU A 78 11.07 -9.81 7.73
CA GLU A 78 9.82 -9.43 7.07
C GLU A 78 8.71 -9.12 8.07
N LEU A 79 8.59 -9.89 9.15
CA LEU A 79 7.64 -9.63 10.23
C LEU A 79 7.93 -8.30 10.94
N LEU A 80 9.19 -8.03 11.28
CA LEU A 80 9.60 -6.78 11.95
C LEU A 80 9.40 -5.54 11.08
N LEU A 81 9.44 -5.68 9.76
CA LEU A 81 9.11 -4.61 8.83
C LEU A 81 7.59 -4.49 8.64
N SER A 82 6.86 -5.60 8.62
CA SER A 82 5.43 -5.62 8.33
C SER A 82 4.59 -5.05 9.48
N ILE A 83 4.99 -5.22 10.72
CA ILE A 83 4.29 -4.64 11.89
C ILE A 83 4.29 -3.11 11.84
N PRO A 84 5.44 -2.42 11.68
CA PRO A 84 5.44 -0.97 11.46
C PRO A 84 4.69 -0.53 10.20
N GLY A 85 4.72 -1.34 9.14
CA GLY A 85 3.99 -1.07 7.91
C GLY A 85 2.48 -1.05 8.12
N ALA A 86 1.94 -2.04 8.83
CA ALA A 86 0.52 -2.07 9.17
C ALA A 86 0.11 -0.93 10.12
N ALA A 87 0.95 -0.59 11.10
CA ALA A 87 0.73 0.55 11.97
C ALA A 87 0.77 1.88 11.19
N ALA A 88 1.70 2.03 10.26
CA ALA A 88 1.82 3.21 9.40
C ALA A 88 0.57 3.41 8.54
N MET A 89 -0.11 2.36 8.10
CA MET A 89 -1.36 2.45 7.35
C MET A 89 -2.42 3.23 8.12
N SER A 90 -2.69 2.84 9.36
CA SER A 90 -3.66 3.52 10.22
C SER A 90 -3.21 4.93 10.60
N LEU A 91 -1.91 5.11 10.88
CA LEU A 91 -1.35 6.42 11.23
C LEU A 91 -1.45 7.41 10.07
N TRP A 92 -1.13 7.02 8.85
CA TRP A 92 -1.28 7.88 7.69
C TRP A 92 -2.73 8.25 7.40
N MET A 93 -3.67 7.31 7.59
CA MET A 93 -5.10 7.63 7.50
C MET A 93 -5.49 8.76 8.47
N LEU A 94 -5.07 8.66 9.72
CA LEU A 94 -5.35 9.67 10.75
C LEU A 94 -4.63 10.99 10.48
N ILE A 95 -3.38 10.96 10.02
CA ILE A 95 -2.60 12.16 9.70
C ILE A 95 -3.26 12.93 8.56
N TYR A 96 -3.62 12.27 7.46
CA TYR A 96 -4.25 12.93 6.32
C TYR A 96 -5.65 13.46 6.67
N GLU A 97 -6.40 12.77 7.51
CA GLU A 97 -7.67 13.28 8.05
C GLU A 97 -7.47 14.54 8.90
N ALA A 98 -6.51 14.51 9.81
CA ALA A 98 -6.18 15.68 10.64
C ALA A 98 -5.65 16.88 9.84
N MET A 99 -4.98 16.63 8.71
CA MET A 99 -4.52 17.68 7.79
C MET A 99 -5.65 18.25 6.93
N GLY A 100 -6.85 17.69 6.96
CA GLY A 100 -8.00 18.14 6.17
C GLY A 100 -7.82 17.85 4.68
N ILE A 101 -7.17 16.76 4.31
CA ILE A 101 -7.01 16.35 2.92
C ILE A 101 -8.32 15.74 2.41
N ASP A 102 -9.09 16.52 1.65
CA ASP A 102 -10.40 16.11 1.15
C ASP A 102 -10.37 15.46 -0.23
N GLY A 103 -9.27 15.59 -0.95
CA GLY A 103 -9.06 14.99 -2.26
C GLY A 103 -9.70 15.74 -3.41
N PHE A 104 -9.72 15.10 -4.58
CA PHE A 104 -10.17 15.68 -5.84
C PHE A 104 -11.36 14.92 -6.39
N GLN A 105 -12.44 15.65 -6.70
CA GLN A 105 -13.53 15.15 -7.50
C GLN A 105 -13.26 15.46 -8.98
N PHE A 106 -13.25 14.41 -9.81
CA PHE A 106 -13.08 14.55 -11.24
C PHE A 106 -14.44 14.58 -11.94
N SER A 107 -14.58 15.46 -12.94
CA SER A 107 -15.76 15.46 -13.82
C SER A 107 -15.90 14.14 -14.59
N GLN A 108 -14.77 13.50 -14.90
CA GLN A 108 -14.70 12.17 -15.50
C GLN A 108 -13.95 11.22 -14.56
N ILE A 109 -14.65 10.25 -13.99
CA ILE A 109 -14.11 9.32 -12.99
C ILE A 109 -12.96 8.46 -13.50
N ILE A 110 -12.83 8.29 -14.83
CA ILE A 110 -11.72 7.54 -15.41
C ILE A 110 -10.35 8.13 -15.02
N PHE A 111 -10.24 9.44 -14.93
CA PHE A 111 -9.00 10.09 -14.49
C PHE A 111 -8.70 9.83 -13.02
N ALA A 112 -9.73 9.73 -12.18
CA ALA A 112 -9.56 9.33 -10.79
C ALA A 112 -9.03 7.89 -10.71
N GLY A 113 -9.59 6.98 -11.48
CA GLY A 113 -9.14 5.57 -11.51
C GLY A 113 -7.71 5.39 -12.00
N ILE A 114 -7.33 6.10 -13.05
CA ILE A 114 -5.95 6.07 -13.57
C ILE A 114 -4.97 6.64 -12.54
N SER A 115 -5.31 7.77 -11.94
CA SER A 115 -4.47 8.43 -10.92
C SER A 115 -4.31 7.56 -9.68
N ASP A 116 -5.39 6.93 -9.22
CA ASP A 116 -5.35 5.97 -8.11
C ASP A 116 -4.48 4.76 -8.43
N GLY A 117 -4.68 4.13 -9.57
CA GLY A 117 -3.87 2.98 -9.98
C GLY A 117 -2.38 3.28 -10.01
N ILE A 118 -1.99 4.45 -10.51
CA ILE A 118 -0.59 4.87 -10.58
C ILE A 118 -0.04 5.17 -9.17
N LEU A 119 -0.70 6.03 -8.41
CA LEU A 119 -0.18 6.48 -7.11
C LEU A 119 -0.19 5.36 -6.07
N SER A 120 -1.27 4.60 -5.97
CA SER A 120 -1.36 3.44 -5.07
C SER A 120 -0.40 2.33 -5.50
N GLY A 121 -0.21 2.13 -6.79
CA GLY A 121 0.75 1.18 -7.34
C GLY A 121 2.21 1.56 -7.03
N ILE A 122 2.55 2.84 -7.09
CA ILE A 122 3.86 3.35 -6.65
C ILE A 122 4.05 3.06 -5.17
N GLY A 123 3.06 3.38 -4.34
CA GLY A 123 3.11 3.13 -2.90
C GLY A 123 3.30 1.65 -2.56
N ALA A 124 2.48 0.78 -3.15
CA ALA A 124 2.58 -0.67 -2.95
C ALA A 124 3.89 -1.25 -3.52
N GLY A 125 4.37 -0.75 -4.65
CA GLY A 125 5.65 -1.14 -5.23
C GLY A 125 6.83 -0.80 -4.32
N LEU A 126 6.84 0.37 -3.69
CA LEU A 126 7.84 0.74 -2.69
C LEU A 126 7.80 -0.17 -1.45
N VAL A 127 6.61 -0.55 -1.02
CA VAL A 127 6.44 -1.52 0.07
C VAL A 127 7.04 -2.87 -0.31
N VAL A 128 6.81 -3.36 -1.52
CA VAL A 128 7.41 -4.60 -2.03
C VAL A 128 8.93 -4.49 -2.11
N VAL A 129 9.47 -3.36 -2.59
CA VAL A 129 10.91 -3.07 -2.62
C VAL A 129 11.56 -3.15 -1.24
N SER A 130 10.86 -2.71 -0.21
CA SER A 130 11.34 -2.74 1.17
C SER A 130 11.44 -4.13 1.78
N GLU A 131 10.90 -5.15 1.11
CA GLU A 131 10.73 -6.53 1.62
C GLU A 131 9.78 -6.63 2.83
N GLY A 132 9.12 -5.54 3.20
CA GLY A 132 8.07 -5.49 4.20
C GLY A 132 6.68 -5.62 3.58
N THR A 133 5.68 -5.45 4.40
CA THR A 133 4.28 -5.30 3.98
C THR A 133 3.61 -4.24 4.85
N PHE A 134 2.50 -3.69 4.39
CA PHE A 134 1.60 -2.94 5.26
C PHE A 134 0.44 -3.81 5.79
N GLY A 135 0.63 -5.12 5.80
CA GLY A 135 -0.39 -6.10 6.10
C GLY A 135 -1.33 -6.35 4.93
N GLY A 136 -2.48 -6.93 5.23
CA GLY A 136 -3.53 -7.08 4.25
C GLY A 136 -3.16 -7.90 3.02
N SER A 137 -3.54 -7.42 1.86
CA SER A 137 -3.36 -8.13 0.59
C SER A 137 -1.90 -8.35 0.22
N ILE A 138 -1.01 -7.41 0.53
CA ILE A 138 0.42 -7.57 0.26
C ILE A 138 1.02 -8.65 1.14
N LEU A 139 0.67 -8.69 2.42
CA LEU A 139 1.10 -9.75 3.33
C LEU A 139 0.62 -11.11 2.84
N LEU A 140 -0.66 -11.22 2.48
CA LEU A 140 -1.22 -12.45 1.93
C LEU A 140 -0.53 -12.86 0.62
N SER A 141 -0.24 -11.90 -0.26
CA SER A 141 0.47 -12.16 -1.51
C SER A 141 1.87 -12.73 -1.28
N ARG A 142 2.61 -12.21 -0.30
CA ARG A 142 3.93 -12.74 0.06
C ARG A 142 3.84 -14.18 0.60
N ILE A 143 2.86 -14.44 1.46
CA ILE A 143 2.63 -15.80 1.99
C ILE A 143 2.34 -16.77 0.83
N MET A 144 1.53 -16.35 -0.14
CA MET A 144 1.18 -17.18 -1.29
C MET A 144 2.33 -17.34 -2.27
N GLU A 145 3.16 -16.31 -2.47
CA GLU A 145 4.37 -16.40 -3.29
C GLU A 145 5.35 -17.43 -2.71
N ASP A 146 5.61 -17.36 -1.40
CA ASP A 146 6.53 -18.27 -0.72
C ASP A 146 6.00 -19.72 -0.68
N ARG A 147 4.68 -19.90 -0.64
CA ARG A 147 4.07 -21.23 -0.48
C ARG A 147 3.69 -21.91 -1.80
N TRP A 148 3.23 -21.15 -2.79
CA TRP A 148 2.64 -21.66 -4.03
C TRP A 148 3.24 -21.05 -5.30
N GLU A 149 4.32 -20.30 -5.21
CA GLU A 149 5.01 -19.67 -6.34
C GLU A 149 4.11 -18.76 -7.23
N PHE A 150 3.02 -18.24 -6.66
CA PHE A 150 2.21 -17.24 -7.34
C PHE A 150 2.92 -15.89 -7.39
N THR A 151 2.82 -15.20 -8.52
CA THR A 151 3.34 -13.84 -8.62
C THR A 151 2.48 -12.87 -7.82
N ILE A 152 3.12 -11.90 -7.14
CA ILE A 152 2.44 -10.93 -6.26
C ILE A 152 1.32 -10.19 -7.00
N ASP A 153 1.57 -9.75 -8.24
CA ASP A 153 0.58 -9.01 -9.03
C ASP A 153 -0.70 -9.82 -9.33
N ARG A 154 -0.57 -11.11 -9.57
CA ARG A 154 -1.73 -12.00 -9.80
C ARG A 154 -2.57 -12.19 -8.55
N VAL A 155 -1.92 -12.37 -7.41
CA VAL A 155 -2.62 -12.53 -6.13
C VAL A 155 -3.33 -11.24 -5.75
N LEU A 156 -2.68 -10.10 -5.87
CA LEU A 156 -3.27 -8.78 -5.62
C LEU A 156 -4.48 -8.54 -6.51
N PHE A 157 -4.36 -8.81 -7.80
CA PHE A 157 -5.46 -8.65 -8.74
C PHE A 157 -6.65 -9.57 -8.41
N GLY A 158 -6.40 -10.83 -8.04
CA GLY A 158 -7.43 -11.78 -7.63
C GLY A 158 -8.20 -11.32 -6.39
N ILE A 159 -7.50 -10.83 -5.37
CA ILE A 159 -8.12 -10.28 -4.16
C ILE A 159 -8.97 -9.05 -4.50
N ASP A 160 -8.45 -8.16 -5.34
CA ASP A 160 -9.15 -6.95 -5.75
C ASP A 160 -10.46 -7.27 -6.50
N VAL A 161 -10.45 -8.27 -7.36
CA VAL A 161 -11.67 -8.73 -8.07
C VAL A 161 -12.73 -9.23 -7.09
N VAL A 162 -12.35 -9.99 -6.07
CA VAL A 162 -13.30 -10.47 -5.04
C VAL A 162 -13.89 -9.30 -4.24
N VAL A 163 -13.05 -8.40 -3.75
CA VAL A 163 -13.50 -7.22 -3.00
C VAL A 163 -14.40 -6.33 -3.85
N MET A 164 -14.08 -6.17 -5.13
CA MET A 164 -14.91 -5.41 -6.06
C MET A 164 -16.24 -6.06 -6.35
N GLY A 165 -16.29 -7.37 -6.47
CA GLY A 165 -17.56 -8.10 -6.63
C GLY A 165 -18.50 -7.84 -5.46
N LEU A 166 -17.97 -7.86 -4.23
CA LEU A 166 -18.72 -7.51 -3.02
C LEU A 166 -19.19 -6.06 -3.03
N SER A 167 -18.35 -5.13 -3.46
CA SER A 167 -18.68 -3.71 -3.55
C SER A 167 -19.76 -3.44 -4.60
N LEU A 168 -19.71 -4.13 -5.73
CA LEU A 168 -20.71 -4.01 -6.80
C LEU A 168 -22.10 -4.46 -6.37
N ILE A 169 -22.19 -5.50 -5.54
CA ILE A 169 -23.47 -5.98 -5.01
C ILE A 169 -24.07 -4.98 -4.01
N THR A 170 -23.27 -4.14 -3.41
CA THR A 170 -23.67 -3.28 -2.29
C THR A 170 -23.77 -1.79 -2.65
N TYR A 171 -22.66 -1.10 -2.85
CA TYR A 171 -22.66 0.37 -2.98
C TYR A 171 -22.13 0.90 -4.33
N LEU A 172 -21.36 0.09 -5.04
CA LEU A 172 -20.60 0.55 -6.18
C LEU A 172 -21.48 0.59 -7.46
N ALA A 173 -21.65 1.77 -8.05
CA ALA A 173 -22.32 1.90 -9.33
C ALA A 173 -21.53 1.26 -10.47
N PHE A 174 -22.20 0.73 -11.50
CA PHE A 174 -21.54 0.01 -12.60
C PHE A 174 -20.45 0.82 -13.34
N PRO A 175 -20.62 2.11 -13.67
CA PRO A 175 -19.53 2.90 -14.26
C PRO A 175 -18.31 3.01 -13.35
N ASN A 176 -18.52 3.19 -12.06
CA ASN A 176 -17.46 3.26 -11.05
C ASN A 176 -16.76 1.90 -10.88
N PHE A 177 -17.49 0.82 -11.00
CA PHE A 177 -16.95 -0.54 -11.02
C PHE A 177 -15.97 -0.75 -12.19
N ALA A 178 -16.33 -0.36 -13.41
CA ALA A 178 -15.46 -0.48 -14.58
C ALA A 178 -14.17 0.34 -14.41
N VAL A 179 -14.29 1.56 -13.90
CA VAL A 179 -13.12 2.41 -13.59
C VAL A 179 -12.25 1.82 -12.48
N THR A 180 -12.86 1.23 -11.46
CA THR A 180 -12.11 0.55 -10.39
C THR A 180 -11.37 -0.68 -10.91
N LEU A 181 -11.94 -1.44 -11.84
CA LEU A 181 -11.23 -2.54 -12.51
C LEU A 181 -9.98 -2.05 -13.25
N LEU A 182 -10.12 -0.95 -13.98
CA LEU A 182 -8.98 -0.31 -14.65
C LEU A 182 -7.92 0.14 -13.65
N SER A 183 -8.33 0.77 -12.56
CA SER A 183 -7.43 1.17 -11.47
C SER A 183 -6.67 -0.03 -10.88
N CYS A 184 -7.35 -1.11 -10.57
CA CYS A 184 -6.73 -2.35 -10.05
C CYS A 184 -5.75 -2.97 -11.04
N TYR A 185 -6.05 -2.94 -12.33
CA TYR A 185 -5.13 -3.42 -13.36
C TYR A 185 -3.86 -2.56 -13.41
N ILE A 186 -4.00 -1.24 -13.44
CA ILE A 186 -2.86 -0.30 -13.41
C ILE A 186 -2.06 -0.48 -12.13
N PHE A 187 -2.72 -0.56 -10.99
CA PHE A 187 -2.11 -0.83 -9.69
C PHE A 187 -1.23 -2.08 -9.71
N SER A 188 -1.75 -3.19 -10.20
CA SER A 188 -1.01 -4.45 -10.27
C SER A 188 0.24 -4.34 -11.15
N LYS A 189 0.11 -3.69 -12.30
CA LYS A 189 1.24 -3.49 -13.23
C LYS A 189 2.30 -2.55 -12.69
N VAL A 190 1.91 -1.43 -12.09
CA VAL A 190 2.83 -0.47 -11.49
C VAL A 190 3.53 -1.07 -10.27
N THR A 191 2.80 -1.78 -9.41
CA THR A 191 3.37 -2.50 -8.26
C THR A 191 4.43 -3.50 -8.70
N ARG A 192 4.15 -4.29 -9.71
CA ARG A 192 5.10 -5.26 -10.27
C ARG A 192 6.33 -4.58 -10.87
N PHE A 193 6.14 -3.51 -11.61
CA PHE A 193 7.23 -2.78 -12.25
C PHE A 193 8.21 -2.19 -11.24
N ILE A 194 7.69 -1.52 -10.21
CA ILE A 194 8.50 -0.90 -9.16
C ILE A 194 9.10 -1.95 -8.21
N GLY A 195 8.38 -3.02 -7.92
CA GLY A 195 8.81 -4.09 -7.02
C GLY A 195 9.89 -5.03 -7.56
N ARG A 196 10.39 -4.81 -8.80
CA ARG A 196 11.48 -5.62 -9.37
C ARG A 196 12.79 -5.44 -8.59
N LYS A 197 13.54 -6.52 -8.41
CA LYS A 197 14.83 -6.51 -7.70
C LYS A 197 15.81 -5.46 -8.24
N ASP A 198 15.89 -5.34 -9.57
CA ASP A 198 16.79 -4.37 -10.23
C ASP A 198 16.47 -2.91 -9.89
N TYR A 199 15.21 -2.63 -9.59
CA TYR A 199 14.75 -1.31 -9.20
C TYR A 199 15.01 -1.03 -7.73
N ARG A 200 14.92 -2.06 -6.89
CA ARG A 200 15.17 -1.99 -5.45
C ARG A 200 16.53 -1.37 -5.14
N ASP A 201 17.57 -1.94 -5.72
CA ASP A 201 18.95 -1.52 -5.44
C ASP A 201 19.20 -0.09 -5.92
N LYS A 202 18.69 0.27 -7.10
CA LYS A 202 18.81 1.63 -7.64
C LYS A 202 18.04 2.67 -6.84
N VAL A 203 16.83 2.37 -6.37
CA VAL A 203 16.01 3.31 -5.59
C VAL A 203 16.60 3.49 -4.18
N LEU A 204 17.01 2.40 -3.55
CA LEU A 204 17.62 2.45 -2.23
C LEU A 204 18.94 3.22 -2.24
N ASP A 205 19.81 2.99 -3.23
CA ASP A 205 21.06 3.71 -3.37
C ASP A 205 20.86 5.20 -3.63
N LYS A 206 19.90 5.56 -4.47
CA LYS A 206 19.58 6.96 -4.77
C LYS A 206 18.99 7.70 -3.57
N LEU A 207 18.11 7.07 -2.81
CA LEU A 207 17.56 7.65 -1.57
C LEU A 207 18.65 7.83 -0.51
N TYR A 208 19.51 6.83 -0.35
CA TYR A 208 20.64 6.90 0.59
C TYR A 208 21.61 8.00 0.22
N PHE A 209 22.03 8.08 -1.02
CA PHE A 209 22.94 9.11 -1.51
C PHE A 209 22.38 10.53 -1.29
N ASN A 210 21.08 10.74 -1.55
CA ASN A 210 20.44 12.05 -1.37
C ASN A 210 20.28 12.45 0.11
N MET A 211 20.02 11.49 1.01
CA MET A 211 19.91 11.76 2.44
C MET A 211 21.26 12.19 3.03
N PHE A 212 22.33 11.44 2.76
CA PHE A 212 23.65 11.73 3.33
C PHE A 212 24.36 12.91 2.67
N ARG A 213 24.06 13.24 1.42
CA ARG A 213 24.55 14.44 0.77
C ARG A 213 23.98 15.72 1.42
N ARG A 214 22.73 15.67 1.87
CA ARG A 214 22.12 16.79 2.61
C ARG A 214 22.72 16.98 4.02
N GLU A 215 23.10 15.93 4.70
CA GLU A 215 23.76 16.03 6.00
C GLU A 215 25.14 16.64 5.86
N ARG A 216 25.94 16.17 4.92
CA ARG A 216 27.30 16.68 4.70
C ARG A 216 27.31 18.18 4.30
N SER A 217 26.31 18.59 3.49
CA SER A 217 26.18 20.00 3.09
C SER A 217 25.64 20.91 4.21
N LYS A 218 25.09 20.36 5.28
CA LYS A 218 24.75 21.10 6.51
C LYS A 218 25.96 21.25 7.41
N GLU A 219 26.73 20.18 7.60
CA GLU A 219 27.97 20.22 8.40
C GLU A 219 29.01 21.17 7.81
N GLU A 220 29.12 21.25 6.47
CA GLU A 220 30.01 22.21 5.79
C GLU A 220 29.51 23.67 5.83
N ARG A 221 28.27 23.93 6.18
CA ARG A 221 27.73 25.30 6.36
C ARG A 221 27.81 25.78 7.81
N ASP A 222 27.87 24.85 8.75
CA ASP A 222 27.88 25.15 10.19
C ASP A 222 29.31 25.13 10.76
N SER A 223 30.32 24.84 9.94
CA SER A 223 31.75 24.92 10.21
C SER A 223 32.39 26.17 9.59
#